data_4e1f662cf6cb7cb04c329fbd4c1bf769
#
_entry.id   4e1f662cf6cb7cb04c329fbd4c1bf769
#
_cell.length_a   1.000
_cell.length_b   1.000
_cell.length_c   1.000
_cell.angle_alpha   90.00
_cell.angle_beta   90.00
_cell.angle_gamma   90.00
#
_symmetry.space_group_name_H-M   'P 1'
#
loop_
_entity.id
_entity.type
_entity.pdbx_description
1 polymer ?
#
loop_
_entity_poly.entity_id
_entity_poly.type
_entity_poly.pdbx_seq_one_letter_code
_entity_poly.pdbx_strand_id
1 'polypeptide(L)'
;MNIPEHYGADILFFFDGKPLELALYEALFRCLETEFPNASVKVQKSQISFYGRHLFGAASLPVRRKKNWPEHCIVVTIGLSRQLGSPRVAVAVEPYPGRWTHHVLISEKAQIDDELIGWLREAYEFAESKR
;
A
#
# COMPACT_ATOMS: atom_id res chain seq x y z
N MET A 1 5.72 -8.24 -12.48
CA MET A 1 6.27 -7.23 -11.57
C MET A 1 7.75 -7.48 -11.36
N ASN A 2 8.55 -6.44 -11.30
CA ASN A 2 9.98 -6.55 -11.05
C ASN A 2 10.23 -6.75 -9.56
N ILE A 3 10.77 -7.90 -9.20
CA ILE A 3 10.95 -8.33 -7.81
C ILE A 3 12.46 -8.44 -7.54
N PRO A 4 12.96 -7.78 -6.47
CA PRO A 4 14.37 -7.86 -6.12
C PRO A 4 14.82 -9.28 -5.76
N GLU A 5 16.12 -9.56 -5.89
CA GLU A 5 16.70 -10.88 -5.65
C GLU A 5 16.39 -11.44 -4.26
N HIS A 6 16.48 -10.61 -3.23
CA HIS A 6 16.29 -11.05 -1.84
C HIS A 6 14.89 -10.72 -1.30
N TYR A 7 13.93 -10.51 -2.19
CA TYR A 7 12.58 -10.08 -1.82
C TYR A 7 11.92 -11.00 -0.79
N GLY A 8 11.96 -12.31 -1.02
CA GLY A 8 11.31 -13.27 -0.13
C GLY A 8 11.84 -13.20 1.29
N ALA A 9 13.16 -13.18 1.44
CA ALA A 9 13.80 -13.06 2.76
C ALA A 9 13.50 -11.72 3.41
N ASP A 10 13.50 -10.63 2.63
CA ASP A 10 13.22 -9.29 3.14
C ASP A 10 11.77 -9.17 3.63
N ILE A 11 10.82 -9.79 2.93
CA ILE A 11 9.41 -9.80 3.34
C ILE A 11 9.25 -10.58 4.64
N LEU A 12 9.87 -11.74 4.77
CA LEU A 12 9.80 -12.52 6.00
C LEU A 12 10.39 -11.76 7.19
N PHE A 13 11.48 -11.03 6.96
CA PHE A 13 12.08 -10.18 7.98
C PHE A 13 11.17 -9.01 8.35
N PHE A 14 10.56 -8.37 7.35
CA PHE A 14 9.67 -7.22 7.56
C PHE A 14 8.48 -7.59 8.45
N PHE A 15 7.91 -8.78 8.25
CA PHE A 15 6.74 -9.25 8.99
C PHE A 15 7.11 -10.25 10.10
N ASP A 16 8.33 -10.22 10.59
CA ASP A 16 8.76 -11.12 11.66
C ASP A 16 7.84 -11.03 12.88
N GLY A 17 7.36 -12.18 13.35
CA GLY A 17 6.42 -12.23 14.45
C GLY A 17 5.01 -11.73 14.14
N LYS A 18 4.67 -11.52 12.85
CA LYS A 18 3.39 -10.95 12.43
C LYS A 18 2.76 -11.78 11.31
N PRO A 19 2.38 -13.04 11.61
CA PRO A 19 1.88 -13.93 10.55
C PRO A 19 0.55 -13.50 9.93
N LEU A 20 -0.32 -12.82 10.70
CA LEU A 20 -1.60 -12.34 10.17
C LEU A 20 -1.39 -11.18 9.19
N GLU A 21 -0.50 -10.26 9.55
CA GLU A 21 -0.16 -9.14 8.68
C GLU A 21 0.56 -9.62 7.41
N LEU A 22 1.42 -10.61 7.53
CA LEU A 22 2.09 -11.21 6.37
C LEU A 22 1.06 -11.80 5.40
N ALA A 23 0.06 -12.51 5.91
CA ALA A 23 -0.97 -13.11 5.06
C ALA A 23 -1.79 -12.04 4.33
N LEU A 24 -2.11 -10.94 5.00
CA LEU A 24 -2.79 -9.80 4.38
C LEU A 24 -1.94 -9.17 3.28
N TYR A 25 -0.67 -8.96 3.55
CA TYR A 25 0.26 -8.41 2.57
C TYR A 25 0.39 -9.33 1.35
N GLU A 26 0.53 -10.62 1.56
CA GLU A 26 0.65 -11.57 0.44
C GLU A 26 -0.58 -11.56 -0.46
N ALA A 27 -1.77 -11.45 0.12
CA ALA A 27 -3.00 -11.33 -0.64
C ALA A 27 -3.03 -10.04 -1.47
N LEU A 28 -2.59 -8.91 -0.87
CA LEU A 28 -2.46 -7.65 -1.58
C LEU A 28 -1.45 -7.76 -2.73
N PHE A 29 -0.30 -8.35 -2.46
CA PHE A 29 0.77 -8.44 -3.45
C PHE A 29 0.35 -9.25 -4.67
N ARG A 30 -0.38 -10.35 -4.49
CA ARG A 30 -0.90 -11.13 -5.62
C ARG A 30 -1.81 -10.29 -6.51
N CYS A 31 -2.67 -9.46 -5.92
CA CYS A 31 -3.51 -8.55 -6.69
C CYS A 31 -2.67 -7.52 -7.45
N LEU A 32 -1.63 -6.98 -6.80
CA LEU A 32 -0.76 -6.00 -7.44
C LEU A 32 0.04 -6.60 -8.59
N GLU A 33 0.50 -7.83 -8.47
CA GLU A 33 1.20 -8.53 -9.55
C GLU A 33 0.31 -8.65 -10.78
N THR A 34 -0.96 -8.96 -10.59
CA THR A 34 -1.92 -9.12 -11.67
C THR A 34 -2.28 -7.78 -12.32
N GLU A 35 -2.54 -6.77 -11.50
CA GLU A 35 -3.00 -5.46 -11.98
C GLU A 35 -1.88 -4.58 -12.53
N PHE A 36 -0.67 -4.72 -12.00
CA PHE A 36 0.47 -3.86 -12.35
C PHE A 36 1.68 -4.71 -12.74
N PRO A 37 1.59 -5.47 -13.84
CA PRO A 37 2.68 -6.40 -14.19
C PRO A 37 4.01 -5.73 -14.51
N ASN A 38 4.00 -4.43 -14.86
CA ASN A 38 5.21 -3.69 -15.17
C ASN A 38 5.75 -2.87 -13.98
N ALA A 39 5.10 -2.95 -12.84
CA ALA A 39 5.53 -2.24 -11.64
C ALA A 39 6.74 -2.94 -11.00
N SER A 40 7.38 -2.22 -10.09
CA SER A 40 8.50 -2.73 -9.28
C SER A 40 8.14 -2.65 -7.81
N VAL A 41 8.69 -3.55 -7.02
CA VAL A 41 8.55 -3.53 -5.56
C VAL A 41 9.91 -3.35 -4.92
N LYS A 42 9.94 -2.57 -3.82
CA LYS A 42 11.16 -2.36 -3.05
C LYS A 42 10.82 -2.48 -1.56
N VAL A 43 11.49 -3.40 -0.88
CA VAL A 43 11.31 -3.59 0.56
C VAL A 43 12.29 -2.68 1.28
N GLN A 44 11.75 -1.74 2.06
CA GLN A 44 12.53 -0.78 2.83
C GLN A 44 12.33 -1.05 4.31
N LYS A 45 13.06 -0.34 5.17
CA LYS A 45 13.00 -0.57 6.62
C LYS A 45 11.60 -0.38 7.20
N SER A 46 10.89 0.66 6.77
CA SER A 46 9.60 1.05 7.35
C SER A 46 8.42 0.85 6.43
N GLN A 47 8.64 0.51 5.16
CA GLN A 47 7.55 0.28 4.22
C GLN A 47 8.00 -0.54 3.03
N ILE A 48 7.03 -1.14 2.37
CA ILE A 48 7.21 -1.85 1.09
C ILE A 48 6.61 -0.94 0.03
N SER A 49 7.44 -0.48 -0.89
CA SER A 49 7.10 0.56 -1.86
C SER A 49 6.85 -0.03 -3.24
N PHE A 50 5.84 0.49 -3.93
CA PHE A 50 5.44 0.05 -5.28
C PHE A 50 5.65 1.21 -6.25
N TYR A 51 6.38 0.92 -7.33
CA TYR A 51 6.78 1.93 -8.32
C TYR A 51 6.33 1.52 -9.72
N GLY A 52 5.79 2.49 -10.46
CA GLY A 52 5.91 2.52 -11.91
C GLY A 52 7.17 3.31 -12.22
N ARG A 53 7.07 4.40 -13.00
CA ARG A 53 8.18 5.36 -13.12
C ARG A 53 8.42 6.09 -11.80
N HIS A 54 7.37 6.24 -11.01
CA HIS A 54 7.41 6.91 -9.70
C HIS A 54 6.65 6.06 -8.69
N LEU A 55 6.87 6.36 -7.41
CA LEU A 55 6.15 5.73 -6.31
C LEU A 55 4.65 6.00 -6.45
N PHE A 56 3.82 4.95 -6.44
CA PHE A 56 2.37 5.12 -6.50
C PHE A 56 1.65 4.57 -5.27
N GLY A 57 2.28 3.71 -4.50
CA GLY A 57 1.65 3.14 -3.33
C GLY A 57 2.67 2.45 -2.44
N ALA A 58 2.26 2.12 -1.23
CA ALA A 58 3.10 1.41 -0.28
C ALA A 58 2.25 0.60 0.68
N ALA A 59 2.87 -0.40 1.29
CA ALA A 59 2.30 -1.16 2.38
C ALA A 59 3.22 -1.07 3.57
N SER A 60 2.66 -0.96 4.77
CA SER A 60 3.45 -0.86 6.00
C SER A 60 2.69 -1.42 7.19
N LEU A 61 3.37 -1.50 8.32
CA LEU A 61 2.77 -1.85 9.59
C LEU A 61 2.41 -0.55 10.32
N PRO A 62 1.34 -0.54 11.15
CA PRO A 62 0.99 0.64 11.93
C PRO A 62 2.11 1.00 12.91
N VAL A 63 2.63 2.22 12.82
CA VAL A 63 3.65 2.72 13.75
C VAL A 63 3.00 3.47 14.91
N ARG A 64 2.04 4.36 14.58
CA ARG A 64 1.27 5.12 15.56
C ARG A 64 -0.18 4.71 15.48
N ARG A 65 -0.48 3.63 16.16
CA ARG A 65 -1.80 3.04 16.18
C ARG A 65 -2.76 3.92 16.99
N LYS A 66 -3.91 4.24 16.41
CA LYS A 66 -4.98 4.88 17.15
C LYS A 66 -5.82 3.83 17.88
N LYS A 67 -6.50 4.26 18.95
CA LYS A 67 -7.22 3.38 19.87
C LYS A 67 -8.25 2.48 19.17
N ASN A 68 -8.91 2.98 18.13
CA ASN A 68 -9.99 2.26 17.43
C ASN A 68 -9.50 1.48 16.20
N TRP A 69 -8.19 1.42 15.97
CA TRP A 69 -7.65 0.66 14.86
C TRP A 69 -7.65 -0.84 15.18
N PRO A 70 -7.84 -1.71 14.18
CA PRO A 70 -7.75 -3.16 14.39
C PRO A 70 -6.41 -3.57 14.96
N GLU A 71 -6.42 -4.60 15.82
CA GLU A 71 -5.19 -5.10 16.44
C GLU A 71 -4.21 -5.62 15.38
N HIS A 72 -4.72 -6.34 14.39
CA HIS A 72 -3.92 -6.88 13.29
C HIS A 72 -4.35 -6.26 11.98
N CYS A 73 -3.50 -5.42 11.42
CA CYS A 73 -3.77 -4.80 10.12
C CYS A 73 -2.47 -4.36 9.46
N ILE A 74 -2.56 -4.16 8.15
CA ILE A 74 -1.53 -3.46 7.39
C ILE A 74 -2.08 -2.11 6.95
N VAL A 75 -1.20 -1.17 6.68
CA VAL A 75 -1.55 0.16 6.18
C VAL A 75 -1.19 0.21 4.71
N VAL A 76 -2.18 0.51 3.86
CA VAL A 76 -1.95 0.75 2.44
C VAL A 76 -1.93 2.25 2.22
N THR A 77 -0.82 2.77 1.72
CA THR A 77 -0.64 4.20 1.47
C THR A 77 -0.84 4.47 -0.02
N ILE A 78 -1.71 5.45 -0.32
CA ILE A 78 -2.13 5.77 -1.68
C ILE A 78 -2.00 7.26 -1.93
N GLY A 79 -1.26 7.65 -2.97
CA GLY A 79 -1.08 9.04 -3.35
C GLY A 79 -1.97 9.42 -4.52
N LEU A 80 -2.81 10.44 -4.33
CA LEU A 80 -3.75 10.93 -5.35
C LEU A 80 -3.68 12.44 -5.49
N SER A 81 -4.23 12.96 -6.59
CA SER A 81 -4.37 14.41 -6.78
C SER A 81 -5.56 15.01 -6.03
N ARG A 82 -6.38 14.18 -5.43
CA ARG A 82 -7.63 14.58 -4.74
C ARG A 82 -7.76 13.83 -3.42
N GLN A 83 -8.55 14.36 -2.51
CA GLN A 83 -8.90 13.68 -1.27
C GLN A 83 -10.03 12.68 -1.53
N LEU A 84 -9.84 11.45 -1.05
CA LEU A 84 -10.91 10.45 -1.05
C LEU A 84 -11.88 10.73 0.10
N GLY A 85 -13.17 10.73 -0.21
CA GLY A 85 -14.23 10.94 0.76
C GLY A 85 -14.81 9.64 1.34
N SER A 86 -13.99 8.60 1.49
CA SER A 86 -14.44 7.29 1.94
C SER A 86 -14.17 7.08 3.42
N PRO A 87 -15.12 6.44 4.16
CA PRO A 87 -14.89 6.08 5.57
C PRO A 87 -13.78 5.04 5.75
N ARG A 88 -13.34 4.38 4.68
CA ARG A 88 -12.22 3.43 4.71
C ARG A 88 -10.88 4.11 4.88
N VAL A 89 -10.80 5.42 4.62
CA VAL A 89 -9.56 6.18 4.76
C VAL A 89 -9.39 6.56 6.22
N ALA A 90 -8.38 5.98 6.87
CA ALA A 90 -8.10 6.26 8.28
C ALA A 90 -7.39 7.60 8.47
N VAL A 91 -6.52 7.98 7.53
CA VAL A 91 -5.79 9.24 7.57
C VAL A 91 -5.67 9.78 6.14
N ALA A 92 -5.93 11.08 5.98
CA ALA A 92 -5.71 11.77 4.71
C ALA A 92 -5.01 13.09 5.00
N VAL A 93 -3.88 13.34 4.32
CA VAL A 93 -3.12 14.58 4.47
C VAL A 93 -2.74 15.11 3.09
N GLU A 94 -2.61 16.42 2.98
CA GLU A 94 -2.17 17.08 1.76
C GLU A 94 -0.80 17.73 2.01
N PRO A 95 0.30 16.96 1.86
CA PRO A 95 1.63 17.52 2.11
C PRO A 95 2.03 18.62 1.12
N TYR A 96 1.47 18.59 -0.09
CA TYR A 96 1.65 19.62 -1.11
C TYR A 96 0.33 19.88 -1.80
N PRO A 97 0.07 21.08 -2.31
CA PRO A 97 -1.16 21.37 -3.03
C PRO A 97 -1.38 20.41 -4.20
N GLY A 98 -2.56 19.79 -4.22
CA GLY A 98 -2.93 18.81 -5.24
C GLY A 98 -2.28 17.44 -5.09
N ARG A 99 -1.66 17.17 -3.95
CA ARG A 99 -1.04 15.86 -3.67
C ARG A 99 -1.52 15.37 -2.31
N TRP A 100 -2.40 14.37 -2.34
CA TRP A 100 -3.01 13.81 -1.15
C TRP A 100 -2.45 12.44 -0.84
N THR A 101 -2.05 12.21 0.40
CA THR A 101 -1.60 10.91 0.90
C THR A 101 -2.70 10.34 1.78
N HIS A 102 -3.11 9.11 1.47
CA HIS A 102 -4.17 8.41 2.19
C HIS A 102 -3.59 7.15 2.83
N HIS A 103 -4.05 6.85 4.05
CA HIS A 103 -3.77 5.58 4.70
C HIS A 103 -5.06 4.81 4.86
N VAL A 104 -5.12 3.62 4.26
CA VAL A 104 -6.26 2.72 4.33
C VAL A 104 -5.83 1.50 5.12
N LEU A 105 -6.59 1.13 6.14
CA LEU A 105 -6.29 -0.04 6.97
C LEU A 105 -6.92 -1.29 6.36
N ILE A 106 -6.14 -2.34 6.27
CA ILE A 106 -6.59 -3.66 5.81
C ILE A 106 -6.40 -4.64 6.96
N SER A 107 -7.51 -5.14 7.49
CA SER A 107 -7.52 -6.13 8.57
C SER A 107 -8.10 -7.47 8.12
N GLU A 108 -8.72 -7.53 6.95
CA GLU A 108 -9.30 -8.73 6.37
C GLU A 108 -9.03 -8.78 4.87
N LYS A 109 -8.84 -9.97 4.34
CA LYS A 109 -8.56 -10.16 2.90
C LYS A 109 -9.69 -9.63 2.02
N ALA A 110 -10.94 -9.70 2.48
CA ALA A 110 -12.09 -9.19 1.73
C ALA A 110 -12.02 -7.68 1.47
N GLN A 111 -11.22 -6.94 2.24
CA GLN A 111 -11.02 -5.50 2.05
C GLN A 111 -10.05 -5.20 0.89
N ILE A 112 -9.34 -6.22 0.40
CA ILE A 112 -8.54 -6.10 -0.82
C ILE A 112 -9.48 -6.36 -1.99
N ASP A 113 -10.24 -5.35 -2.33
CA ASP A 113 -11.37 -5.43 -3.25
C ASP A 113 -11.17 -4.50 -4.45
N ASP A 114 -12.17 -4.48 -5.34
CA ASP A 114 -12.11 -3.68 -6.55
C ASP A 114 -12.01 -2.19 -6.25
N GLU A 115 -12.62 -1.73 -5.16
CA GLU A 115 -12.50 -0.31 -4.76
C GLU A 115 -11.06 0.05 -4.41
N LEU A 116 -10.42 -0.76 -3.58
CA LEU A 116 -9.01 -0.53 -3.19
C LEU A 116 -8.10 -0.59 -4.42
N ILE A 117 -8.28 -1.59 -5.26
CA ILE A 117 -7.47 -1.75 -6.47
C ILE A 117 -7.73 -0.60 -7.44
N GLY A 118 -8.97 -0.11 -7.53
CA GLY A 118 -9.33 1.06 -8.32
C GLY A 118 -8.59 2.32 -7.86
N TRP A 119 -8.48 2.52 -6.55
CA TRP A 119 -7.71 3.64 -5.99
C TRP A 119 -6.21 3.49 -6.30
N LEU A 120 -5.67 2.29 -6.20
CA LEU A 120 -4.27 2.03 -6.55
C LEU A 120 -4.00 2.25 -8.04
N ARG A 121 -4.96 1.90 -8.89
CA ARG A 121 -4.86 2.17 -10.34
C ARG A 121 -4.88 3.68 -10.61
N GLU A 122 -5.75 4.42 -9.95
CA GLU A 122 -5.77 5.88 -10.05
C GLU A 122 -4.44 6.48 -9.57
N ALA A 123 -3.89 5.94 -8.49
CA ALA A 123 -2.60 6.38 -7.96
C ALA A 123 -1.45 6.08 -8.94
N TYR A 124 -1.49 4.91 -9.56
CA TYR A 124 -0.52 4.54 -10.59
C TYR A 124 -0.55 5.54 -11.76
N GLU A 125 -1.74 5.82 -12.27
CA GLU A 125 -1.92 6.76 -13.39
C GLU A 125 -1.47 8.18 -12.99
N PHE A 126 -1.80 8.62 -11.79
CA PHE A 126 -1.38 9.92 -11.29
C PHE A 126 0.15 9.99 -11.18
N ALA A 127 0.79 8.96 -10.65
CA ALA A 127 2.25 8.90 -10.56
C ALA A 127 2.91 8.90 -11.95
N GLU A 128 2.36 8.14 -12.90
CA GLU A 128 2.87 8.09 -14.27
C GLU A 128 2.75 9.43 -14.99
N SER A 129 1.81 10.29 -14.61
CA SER A 129 1.63 11.62 -15.19
C SER A 129 2.71 12.62 -14.75
N LYS A 130 3.50 12.30 -13.74
CA LYS A 130 4.57 13.17 -13.25
C LYS A 130 5.78 13.13 -14.17
N ARG A 131 6.45 14.23 -14.28
CA ARG A 131 7.67 14.34 -15.08
C ARG A 131 8.93 14.08 -14.27
#